data_011686553b15763023e4dd3fba5e9549
#
_entry.id   011686553b15763023e4dd3fba5e9549
#
_cell.length_a   1.000
_cell.length_b   1.000
_cell.length_c   1.000
_cell.angle_alpha   90.00
_cell.angle_beta   90.00
_cell.angle_gamma   90.00
#
_symmetry.space_group_name_H-M   'P 1'
#
loop_
_entity.id
_entity.type
_entity.pdbx_description
1 polymer ?
#
loop_
_entity_poly.entity_id
_entity_poly.type
_entity_poly.pdbx_seq_one_letter_code
_entity_poly.pdbx_strand_id
1 'polypeptide(L)'
;LGQVQSSSPCPDCHGEGTVIDHPCETCDGQGRTPSHEKIDIDIPAGVSTGRQLRVSGFGEAGLRGEPSGDLIVNVRVADHERFKRNGDDLYLVSDISIAQAALGCEIEVEGIMPDEVVKVTVPAGAQYGDTLSVNNYGMPRIGGGGSRGRLIVQLRVVVPTNLSNKQRELLRAFADEMGDDVASGKKSVTDRIKSALDDILD
;
A
#
# COMPACT_ATOMS: atom_id res chain seq x y z
N LEU A 1 -7.66 51.54 -47.58
CA LEU A 1 -8.23 51.85 -46.27
C LEU A 1 -9.17 50.68 -45.93
N GLY A 2 -8.69 49.78 -45.03
CA GLY A 2 -9.49 48.64 -44.57
C GLY A 2 -10.53 49.12 -43.55
N GLN A 3 -11.79 48.70 -43.71
CA GLN A 3 -12.83 48.93 -42.71
C GLN A 3 -12.58 47.97 -41.52
N VAL A 4 -12.33 48.54 -40.35
CA VAL A 4 -12.30 47.79 -39.10
C VAL A 4 -13.74 47.63 -38.63
N GLN A 5 -14.30 46.40 -38.78
CA GLN A 5 -15.57 46.04 -38.13
C GLN A 5 -15.30 45.77 -36.64
N SER A 6 -15.75 46.67 -35.79
CA SER A 6 -15.82 46.41 -34.37
C SER A 6 -17.19 45.82 -34.03
N SER A 7 -17.26 44.58 -33.56
CA SER A 7 -18.48 43.98 -33.01
C SER A 7 -18.46 44.23 -31.48
N SER A 8 -19.45 44.95 -30.97
CA SER A 8 -19.71 45.05 -29.55
C SER A 8 -20.83 44.05 -29.16
N PRO A 9 -20.74 43.40 -27.98
CA PRO A 9 -21.83 42.54 -27.54
C PRO A 9 -23.11 43.32 -27.32
N CYS A 10 -24.25 42.71 -27.65
CA CYS A 10 -25.57 43.35 -27.46
C CYS A 10 -25.75 43.72 -25.98
N PRO A 11 -26.20 44.95 -25.67
CA PRO A 11 -26.39 45.40 -24.29
C PRO A 11 -27.51 44.64 -23.56
N ASP A 12 -28.49 44.07 -24.28
CA ASP A 12 -29.65 43.39 -23.67
C ASP A 12 -29.39 41.90 -23.44
N CYS A 13 -28.73 41.18 -24.35
CA CYS A 13 -28.49 39.76 -24.24
C CYS A 13 -27.03 39.39 -23.97
N HIS A 14 -26.10 40.37 -23.92
CA HIS A 14 -24.67 40.18 -23.68
C HIS A 14 -23.99 39.08 -24.53
N GLY A 15 -24.61 38.77 -25.69
CA GLY A 15 -24.13 37.75 -26.60
C GLY A 15 -24.89 36.40 -26.54
N GLU A 16 -25.82 36.22 -25.63
CA GLU A 16 -26.60 34.98 -25.46
C GLU A 16 -27.71 34.81 -26.51
N GLY A 17 -28.07 35.85 -27.25
CA GLY A 17 -29.07 35.81 -28.31
C GLY A 17 -30.53 35.76 -27.86
N THR A 18 -30.78 35.57 -26.56
CA THR A 18 -32.10 35.52 -25.92
C THR A 18 -32.13 36.36 -24.68
N VAL A 19 -33.28 36.97 -24.36
CA VAL A 19 -33.56 37.72 -23.12
C VAL A 19 -34.74 37.05 -22.43
N ILE A 20 -34.64 36.90 -21.09
CA ILE A 20 -35.73 36.33 -20.28
C ILE A 20 -36.46 37.50 -19.63
N ASP A 21 -37.68 37.81 -20.14
CA ASP A 21 -38.48 38.91 -19.61
C ASP A 21 -39.05 38.67 -18.20
N HIS A 22 -39.31 37.40 -17.89
CA HIS A 22 -39.81 36.97 -16.59
C HIS A 22 -39.00 35.78 -16.06
N PRO A 23 -37.90 36.02 -15.30
CA PRO A 23 -37.13 34.93 -14.73
C PRO A 23 -37.93 34.14 -13.70
N CYS A 24 -37.76 32.82 -13.70
CA CYS A 24 -38.40 31.92 -12.76
C CYS A 24 -37.86 32.14 -11.33
N GLU A 25 -38.71 32.30 -10.31
CA GLU A 25 -38.32 32.51 -8.90
C GLU A 25 -37.44 31.40 -8.32
N THR A 26 -37.50 30.16 -8.87
CA THR A 26 -36.79 29.01 -8.37
C THR A 26 -35.38 28.88 -8.98
N CYS A 27 -35.17 29.27 -10.27
CA CYS A 27 -33.91 29.05 -10.97
C CYS A 27 -33.30 30.33 -11.54
N ASP A 28 -33.93 31.50 -11.32
CA ASP A 28 -33.49 32.83 -11.80
C ASP A 28 -33.11 32.84 -13.30
N GLY A 29 -33.91 32.12 -14.11
CA GLY A 29 -33.68 32.01 -15.55
C GLY A 29 -32.62 30.99 -15.98
N GLN A 30 -31.91 30.34 -15.04
CA GLN A 30 -30.86 29.38 -15.36
C GLN A 30 -31.39 28.05 -15.90
N GLY A 31 -32.68 27.72 -15.67
CA GLY A 31 -33.32 26.48 -16.11
C GLY A 31 -32.86 25.25 -15.32
N ARG A 32 -32.11 25.41 -14.23
CA ARG A 32 -31.63 24.34 -13.34
C ARG A 32 -31.69 24.78 -11.88
N THR A 33 -31.91 23.81 -10.99
CA THR A 33 -31.93 24.00 -9.55
C THR A 33 -30.99 22.99 -8.88
N PRO A 34 -30.36 23.33 -7.75
CA PRO A 34 -29.54 22.37 -7.02
C PRO A 34 -30.39 21.22 -6.51
N SER A 35 -29.95 19.99 -6.74
CA SER A 35 -30.54 18.78 -6.21
C SER A 35 -29.47 17.85 -5.66
N HIS A 36 -29.86 16.94 -4.74
CA HIS A 36 -28.97 15.92 -4.19
C HIS A 36 -29.41 14.56 -4.72
N GLU A 37 -28.53 13.94 -5.49
CA GLU A 37 -28.74 12.59 -6.02
C GLU A 37 -27.71 11.64 -5.44
N LYS A 38 -28.13 10.38 -5.19
CA LYS A 38 -27.23 9.29 -4.83
C LYS A 38 -26.86 8.53 -6.10
N ILE A 39 -25.58 8.37 -6.32
CA ILE A 39 -25.03 7.68 -7.48
C ILE A 39 -24.20 6.51 -6.99
N ASP A 40 -24.50 5.31 -7.47
CA ASP A 40 -23.69 4.13 -7.23
C ASP A 40 -22.61 4.04 -8.31
N ILE A 41 -21.35 3.93 -7.89
CA ILE A 41 -20.20 3.90 -8.81
C ILE A 41 -19.44 2.61 -8.59
N ASP A 42 -19.32 1.80 -9.63
CA ASP A 42 -18.50 0.59 -9.60
C ASP A 42 -17.02 0.94 -9.73
N ILE A 43 -16.28 0.68 -8.66
CA ILE A 43 -14.83 0.86 -8.62
C ILE A 43 -14.17 -0.48 -8.94
N PRO A 44 -13.42 -0.59 -10.07
CA PRO A 44 -12.80 -1.85 -10.43
C PRO A 44 -11.72 -2.25 -9.42
N ALA A 45 -11.68 -3.54 -9.07
CA ALA A 45 -10.66 -4.09 -8.20
C ALA A 45 -9.26 -3.86 -8.81
N GLY A 46 -8.30 -3.49 -7.96
CA GLY A 46 -6.94 -3.16 -8.39
C GLY A 46 -6.71 -1.70 -8.80
N VAL A 47 -7.73 -0.84 -8.72
CA VAL A 47 -7.57 0.59 -9.03
C VAL A 47 -6.42 1.20 -8.22
N SER A 48 -5.69 2.14 -8.82
CA SER A 48 -4.58 2.87 -8.18
C SER A 48 -4.99 4.29 -7.82
N THR A 49 -4.32 4.86 -6.83
CA THR A 49 -4.45 6.29 -6.51
C THR A 49 -4.13 7.14 -7.74
N GLY A 50 -4.92 8.21 -7.97
CA GLY A 50 -4.79 9.11 -9.10
C GLY A 50 -5.55 8.66 -10.36
N ARG A 51 -6.20 7.49 -10.34
CA ARG A 51 -7.11 7.08 -11.42
C ARG A 51 -8.37 7.93 -11.39
N GLN A 52 -8.80 8.34 -12.57
CA GLN A 52 -10.06 9.04 -12.79
C GLN A 52 -11.08 8.08 -13.41
N LEU A 53 -12.25 8.02 -12.79
CA LEU A 53 -13.42 7.32 -13.35
C LEU A 53 -14.37 8.36 -13.89
N ARG A 54 -14.79 8.19 -15.13
CA ARG A 54 -15.75 9.05 -15.81
C ARG A 54 -17.11 8.37 -15.79
N VAL A 55 -18.10 9.06 -15.23
CA VAL A 55 -19.50 8.61 -15.21
C VAL A 55 -20.29 9.57 -16.10
N SER A 56 -20.65 9.11 -17.29
CA SER A 56 -21.28 9.95 -18.30
C SER A 56 -22.70 10.33 -17.90
N GLY A 57 -23.05 11.61 -18.11
CA GLY A 57 -24.39 12.14 -17.85
C GLY A 57 -24.72 12.42 -16.37
N PHE A 58 -23.77 12.22 -15.45
CA PHE A 58 -23.94 12.50 -14.02
C PHE A 58 -23.20 13.73 -13.51
N GLY A 59 -22.72 14.58 -14.42
CA GLY A 59 -22.19 15.90 -14.10
C GLY A 59 -23.29 16.95 -13.89
N GLU A 60 -22.90 18.21 -13.97
CA GLU A 60 -23.86 19.31 -13.88
C GLU A 60 -24.91 19.23 -14.99
N ALA A 61 -26.17 19.49 -14.62
CA ALA A 61 -27.24 19.61 -15.57
C ALA A 61 -26.94 20.72 -16.60
N GLY A 62 -27.19 20.45 -17.86
CA GLY A 62 -27.04 21.44 -18.91
C GLY A 62 -28.02 22.61 -18.72
N LEU A 63 -27.69 23.76 -19.30
CA LEU A 63 -28.58 24.92 -19.27
C LEU A 63 -29.73 24.70 -20.25
N ARG A 64 -30.93 25.15 -19.86
CA ARG A 64 -32.12 25.20 -20.75
C ARG A 64 -32.48 23.85 -21.41
N GLY A 65 -32.25 22.73 -20.68
CA GLY A 65 -32.58 21.39 -21.17
C GLY A 65 -31.50 20.70 -22.00
N GLU A 66 -30.32 21.27 -22.06
CA GLU A 66 -29.16 20.57 -22.61
C GLU A 66 -28.79 19.33 -21.76
N PRO A 67 -28.17 18.32 -22.37
CA PRO A 67 -27.75 17.13 -21.62
C PRO A 67 -26.76 17.47 -20.53
N SER A 68 -26.83 16.70 -19.43
CA SER A 68 -25.88 16.82 -18.32
C SER A 68 -24.46 16.48 -18.77
N GLY A 69 -23.49 17.12 -18.15
CA GLY A 69 -22.08 16.80 -18.30
C GLY A 69 -21.70 15.46 -17.70
N ASP A 70 -20.41 15.19 -17.63
CA ASP A 70 -19.87 13.98 -17.01
C ASP A 70 -19.35 14.25 -15.61
N LEU A 71 -19.55 13.29 -14.72
CA LEU A 71 -18.94 13.30 -13.40
C LEU A 71 -17.55 12.64 -13.48
N ILE A 72 -16.53 13.35 -13.02
CA ILE A 72 -15.17 12.84 -12.90
C ILE A 72 -14.88 12.51 -11.45
N VAL A 73 -14.64 11.24 -11.17
CA VAL A 73 -14.33 10.74 -9.83
C VAL A 73 -12.84 10.45 -9.73
N ASN A 74 -12.15 11.15 -8.84
CA ASN A 74 -10.74 10.92 -8.54
C ASN A 74 -10.62 9.89 -7.43
N VAL A 75 -9.96 8.75 -7.72
CA VAL A 75 -9.77 7.68 -6.75
C VAL A 75 -8.50 7.93 -5.94
N ARG A 76 -8.62 7.86 -4.61
CA ARG A 76 -7.50 7.82 -3.68
C ARG A 76 -7.59 6.54 -2.85
N VAL A 77 -6.57 5.70 -2.98
CA VAL A 77 -6.46 4.45 -2.20
C VAL A 77 -5.59 4.74 -0.98
N ALA A 78 -6.09 4.41 0.21
CA ALA A 78 -5.33 4.54 1.44
C ALA A 78 -4.22 3.47 1.51
N ASP A 79 -3.14 3.80 2.22
CA ASP A 79 -2.07 2.84 2.48
C ASP A 79 -2.56 1.74 3.43
N HIS A 80 -2.08 0.52 3.21
CA HIS A 80 -2.38 -0.62 4.07
C HIS A 80 -1.29 -0.75 5.14
N GLU A 81 -1.65 -1.14 6.37
CA GLU A 81 -0.72 -1.23 7.50
C GLU A 81 0.44 -2.22 7.25
N ARG A 82 0.14 -3.35 6.63
CA ARG A 82 1.08 -4.46 6.45
C ARG A 82 1.66 -4.55 5.03
N PHE A 83 0.87 -4.18 4.03
CA PHE A 83 1.27 -4.30 2.63
C PHE A 83 1.69 -2.96 2.04
N LYS A 84 2.82 -2.97 1.35
CA LYS A 84 3.22 -1.86 0.47
C LYS A 84 2.94 -2.26 -0.96
N ARG A 85 2.25 -1.39 -1.71
CA ARG A 85 1.92 -1.63 -3.10
C ARG A 85 2.92 -0.96 -4.04
N ASN A 86 3.36 -1.69 -5.06
CA ASN A 86 4.11 -1.14 -6.18
C ASN A 86 3.54 -1.70 -7.49
N GLY A 87 2.76 -0.89 -8.20
CA GLY A 87 1.99 -1.35 -9.36
C GLY A 87 0.96 -2.42 -8.98
N ASP A 88 1.11 -3.62 -9.54
CA ASP A 88 0.28 -4.79 -9.21
C ASP A 88 0.92 -5.69 -8.15
N ASP A 89 2.19 -5.50 -7.83
CA ASP A 89 2.89 -6.29 -6.84
C ASP A 89 2.68 -5.74 -5.43
N LEU A 90 2.60 -6.64 -4.45
CA LEU A 90 2.49 -6.35 -3.02
C LEU A 90 3.76 -6.79 -2.31
N TYR A 91 4.22 -5.97 -1.40
CA TYR A 91 5.37 -6.22 -0.54
C TYR A 91 4.90 -6.40 0.89
N LEU A 92 5.37 -7.46 1.53
CA LEU A 92 5.11 -7.80 2.93
C LEU A 92 6.43 -8.12 3.61
N VAL A 93 6.61 -7.66 4.86
CA VAL A 93 7.72 -8.10 5.71
C VAL A 93 7.24 -9.21 6.62
N SER A 94 7.93 -10.34 6.63
CA SER A 94 7.64 -11.48 7.50
C SER A 94 8.80 -11.78 8.41
N ASP A 95 8.50 -11.98 9.69
CA ASP A 95 9.48 -12.35 10.71
C ASP A 95 9.72 -13.85 10.70
N ILE A 96 10.99 -14.23 10.70
CA ILE A 96 11.43 -15.61 10.88
C ILE A 96 12.48 -15.68 11.97
N SER A 97 12.53 -16.78 12.68
CA SER A 97 13.57 -17.02 13.68
C SER A 97 14.91 -17.38 13.02
N ILE A 98 16.01 -17.25 13.78
CA ILE A 98 17.34 -17.69 13.35
C ILE A 98 17.36 -19.17 12.98
N ALA A 99 16.62 -20.02 13.70
CA ALA A 99 16.52 -21.44 13.40
C ALA A 99 15.79 -21.71 12.09
N GLN A 100 14.70 -21.01 11.84
CA GLN A 100 13.96 -21.08 10.57
C GLN A 100 14.80 -20.59 9.39
N ALA A 101 15.56 -19.52 9.60
CA ALA A 101 16.47 -19.01 8.57
C ALA A 101 17.60 -20.00 8.25
N ALA A 102 18.18 -20.63 9.26
CA ALA A 102 19.28 -21.56 9.09
C ALA A 102 18.85 -22.88 8.46
N LEU A 103 17.72 -23.46 8.93
CA LEU A 103 17.29 -24.81 8.56
C LEU A 103 16.29 -24.82 7.38
N GLY A 104 15.72 -23.65 7.04
CA GLY A 104 14.58 -23.54 6.14
C GLY A 104 13.28 -23.94 6.84
N CYS A 105 12.18 -23.45 6.30
CA CYS A 105 10.82 -23.77 6.80
C CYS A 105 9.76 -23.41 5.77
N GLU A 106 8.53 -23.81 6.04
CA GLU A 106 7.34 -23.27 5.39
C GLU A 106 6.69 -22.27 6.37
N ILE A 107 6.42 -21.06 5.91
CA ILE A 107 5.68 -20.05 6.66
C ILE A 107 4.33 -19.78 6.01
N GLU A 108 3.35 -19.46 6.81
CA GLU A 108 2.04 -19.02 6.35
C GLU A 108 1.91 -17.52 6.59
N VAL A 109 1.58 -16.78 5.53
CA VAL A 109 1.33 -15.34 5.59
C VAL A 109 -0.09 -15.06 5.12
N GLU A 110 -0.75 -14.11 5.75
CA GLU A 110 -2.07 -13.67 5.30
C GLU A 110 -1.93 -12.90 3.99
N GLY A 111 -2.80 -13.20 3.03
CA GLY A 111 -2.90 -12.47 1.77
C GLY A 111 -3.67 -11.15 1.91
N ILE A 112 -3.86 -10.46 0.78
CA ILE A 112 -4.62 -9.20 0.73
C ILE A 112 -6.14 -9.44 0.67
N MET A 113 -6.58 -10.60 0.20
CA MET A 113 -7.98 -10.94 0.17
C MET A 113 -8.43 -11.50 1.53
N PRO A 114 -9.70 -11.32 1.90
CA PRO A 114 -10.24 -11.91 3.12
C PRO A 114 -9.99 -13.42 3.17
N ASP A 115 -9.58 -13.93 4.32
CA ASP A 115 -9.35 -15.35 4.61
C ASP A 115 -8.30 -16.04 3.71
N GLU A 116 -7.51 -15.27 2.97
CA GLU A 116 -6.44 -15.79 2.11
C GLU A 116 -5.18 -16.10 2.93
N VAL A 117 -4.73 -17.35 2.90
CA VAL A 117 -3.46 -17.79 3.51
C VAL A 117 -2.51 -18.25 2.41
N VAL A 118 -1.33 -17.68 2.40
CA VAL A 118 -0.28 -17.94 1.40
C VAL A 118 0.85 -18.72 2.05
N LYS A 119 1.15 -19.91 1.54
CA LYS A 119 2.30 -20.71 1.97
C LYS A 119 3.55 -20.26 1.21
N VAL A 120 4.59 -19.98 1.97
CA VAL A 120 5.87 -19.49 1.43
C VAL A 120 6.98 -20.39 1.94
N THR A 121 7.72 -21.01 1.04
CA THR A 121 8.86 -21.86 1.38
C THR A 121 10.11 -21.01 1.55
N VAL A 122 10.67 -20.99 2.74
CA VAL A 122 11.93 -20.33 3.07
C VAL A 122 13.06 -21.35 2.89
N PRO A 123 14.03 -21.10 2.01
CA PRO A 123 15.18 -22.01 1.84
C PRO A 123 16.09 -21.98 3.08
N ALA A 124 16.82 -23.07 3.30
CA ALA A 124 17.84 -23.11 4.33
C ALA A 124 18.98 -22.11 3.99
N GLY A 125 19.47 -21.43 5.02
CA GLY A 125 20.51 -20.39 4.86
C GLY A 125 19.97 -19.03 4.42
N ALA A 126 18.65 -18.80 4.54
CA ALA A 126 18.03 -17.51 4.23
C ALA A 126 18.61 -16.39 5.08
N GLN A 127 18.83 -15.22 4.47
CA GLN A 127 19.43 -14.06 5.12
C GLN A 127 18.40 -12.96 5.39
N TYR A 128 18.75 -12.05 6.28
CA TYR A 128 17.95 -10.83 6.50
C TYR A 128 17.85 -10.02 5.20
N GLY A 129 16.63 -9.68 4.82
CA GLY A 129 16.36 -8.90 3.62
C GLY A 129 16.13 -9.72 2.36
N ASP A 130 16.34 -11.04 2.39
CA ASP A 130 15.98 -11.91 1.27
C ASP A 130 14.51 -11.77 0.92
N THR A 131 14.21 -11.88 -0.36
CA THR A 131 12.84 -11.73 -0.87
C THR A 131 12.38 -13.00 -1.57
N LEU A 132 11.18 -13.45 -1.20
CA LEU A 132 10.51 -14.60 -1.79
C LEU A 132 9.29 -14.12 -2.56
N SER A 133 9.13 -14.58 -3.81
CA SER A 133 8.05 -14.14 -4.68
C SER A 133 7.04 -15.24 -4.89
N VAL A 134 5.76 -14.94 -4.63
CA VAL A 134 4.64 -15.84 -4.88
C VAL A 134 3.74 -15.22 -5.94
N ASN A 135 3.55 -15.93 -7.04
CA ASN A 135 2.75 -15.42 -8.17
C ASN A 135 1.25 -15.46 -7.85
N ASN A 136 0.52 -14.50 -8.42
CA ASN A 136 -0.94 -14.43 -8.36
C ASN A 136 -1.53 -14.16 -6.94
N TYR A 137 -0.73 -13.57 -6.05
CA TYR A 137 -1.13 -13.14 -4.71
C TYR A 137 -0.96 -11.62 -4.48
N GLY A 138 -0.66 -10.87 -5.53
CA GLY A 138 -0.63 -9.41 -5.52
C GLY A 138 -2.00 -8.78 -5.75
N MET A 139 -2.01 -7.52 -6.20
CA MET A 139 -3.24 -6.78 -6.53
C MET A 139 -3.89 -7.34 -7.80
N PRO A 140 -5.23 -7.33 -7.87
CA PRO A 140 -5.93 -7.64 -9.11
C PRO A 140 -5.51 -6.69 -10.24
N ARG A 141 -5.38 -7.21 -11.45
CA ARG A 141 -5.09 -6.44 -12.66
C ARG A 141 -6.37 -5.94 -13.29
N ILE A 142 -6.45 -4.64 -13.53
CA ILE A 142 -7.61 -4.07 -14.23
C ILE A 142 -7.67 -4.64 -15.65
N GLY A 143 -8.82 -5.23 -16.02
CA GLY A 143 -9.00 -5.88 -17.32
C GLY A 143 -8.23 -7.19 -17.50
N GLY A 144 -7.56 -7.71 -16.47
CA GLY A 144 -6.71 -8.89 -16.54
C GLY A 144 -7.42 -10.24 -16.36
N GLY A 145 -8.77 -10.31 -16.46
CA GLY A 145 -9.51 -11.58 -16.41
C GLY A 145 -9.30 -12.40 -15.13
N GLY A 146 -9.13 -11.73 -13.99
CA GLY A 146 -8.90 -12.37 -12.69
C GLY A 146 -7.43 -12.63 -12.36
N SER A 147 -6.48 -12.27 -13.23
CA SER A 147 -5.06 -12.36 -12.91
C SER A 147 -4.65 -11.31 -11.88
N ARG A 148 -3.69 -11.67 -11.03
CA ARG A 148 -3.15 -10.81 -9.99
C ARG A 148 -1.64 -10.63 -10.16
N GLY A 149 -1.06 -9.60 -9.54
CA GLY A 149 0.38 -9.43 -9.43
C GLY A 149 1.01 -10.46 -8.49
N ARG A 150 2.23 -10.20 -8.07
CA ARG A 150 2.98 -11.06 -7.15
C ARG A 150 2.86 -10.54 -5.73
N LEU A 151 2.94 -11.46 -4.77
CA LEU A 151 3.28 -11.14 -3.39
C LEU A 151 4.79 -11.35 -3.21
N ILE A 152 5.48 -10.31 -2.76
CA ILE A 152 6.91 -10.33 -2.48
C ILE A 152 7.06 -10.26 -0.97
N VAL A 153 7.52 -11.35 -0.37
CA VAL A 153 7.73 -11.48 1.06
C VAL A 153 9.21 -11.23 1.36
N GLN A 154 9.50 -10.12 2.05
CA GLN A 154 10.83 -9.82 2.53
C GLN A 154 11.03 -10.43 3.91
N LEU A 155 12.07 -11.24 4.05
CA LEU A 155 12.39 -11.92 5.31
C LEU A 155 13.10 -10.98 6.29
N ARG A 156 12.60 -10.92 7.51
CA ARG A 156 13.25 -10.26 8.63
C ARG A 156 13.65 -11.30 9.66
N VAL A 157 14.95 -11.62 9.72
CA VAL A 157 15.46 -12.57 10.71
C VAL A 157 15.47 -11.91 12.08
N VAL A 158 14.75 -12.49 13.02
CA VAL A 158 14.62 -11.98 14.39
C VAL A 158 15.46 -12.82 15.33
N VAL A 159 16.38 -12.16 16.03
CA VAL A 159 17.17 -12.79 17.10
C VAL A 159 16.39 -12.73 18.41
N PRO A 160 16.10 -13.85 19.08
CA PRO A 160 15.36 -13.88 20.32
C PRO A 160 16.14 -13.21 21.44
N THR A 161 15.50 -12.29 22.15
CA THR A 161 16.11 -11.56 23.30
C THR A 161 15.95 -12.32 24.61
N ASN A 162 14.90 -13.13 24.75
CA ASN A 162 14.59 -13.91 25.94
C ASN A 162 14.76 -15.40 25.65
N LEU A 163 15.83 -15.99 26.17
CA LEU A 163 16.14 -17.41 26.00
C LEU A 163 15.94 -18.16 27.32
N SER A 164 15.31 -19.31 27.27
CA SER A 164 15.31 -20.27 28.36
C SER A 164 16.73 -20.83 28.61
N ASN A 165 16.98 -21.42 29.76
CA ASN A 165 18.28 -22.01 30.06
C ASN A 165 18.67 -23.08 29.04
N LYS A 166 17.71 -23.94 28.64
CA LYS A 166 17.92 -24.98 27.64
C LYS A 166 18.23 -24.43 26.26
N GLN A 167 17.52 -23.38 25.82
CA GLN A 167 17.79 -22.71 24.54
C GLN A 167 19.19 -22.10 24.53
N ARG A 168 19.61 -21.50 25.63
CA ARG A 168 20.94 -20.93 25.76
C ARG A 168 22.05 -21.98 25.72
N GLU A 169 21.82 -23.14 26.34
CA GLU A 169 22.76 -24.27 26.27
C GLU A 169 22.89 -24.77 24.82
N LEU A 170 21.77 -24.99 24.12
CA LEU A 170 21.79 -25.43 22.72
C LEU A 170 22.49 -24.44 21.80
N LEU A 171 22.25 -23.12 21.98
CA LEU A 171 22.94 -22.11 21.17
C LEU A 171 24.44 -22.04 21.49
N ARG A 172 24.85 -22.28 22.73
CA ARG A 172 26.28 -22.39 23.04
C ARG A 172 26.93 -23.60 22.42
N ALA A 173 26.29 -24.77 22.50
CA ALA A 173 26.80 -25.97 21.85
C ALA A 173 26.92 -25.76 20.33
N PHE A 174 25.95 -25.07 19.71
CA PHE A 174 26.03 -24.70 18.30
C PHE A 174 27.19 -23.75 18.00
N ALA A 175 27.41 -22.73 18.83
CA ALA A 175 28.52 -21.80 18.66
C ALA A 175 29.88 -22.50 18.84
N ASP A 176 29.99 -23.42 19.80
CA ASP A 176 31.20 -24.24 20.02
C ASP A 176 31.55 -25.08 18.78
N GLU A 177 30.54 -25.69 18.13
CA GLU A 177 30.72 -26.45 16.89
C GLU A 177 31.10 -25.58 15.69
N MET A 178 30.65 -24.30 15.68
CA MET A 178 31.04 -23.31 14.66
C MET A 178 32.40 -22.70 14.91
N GLY A 179 32.98 -22.89 16.09
CA GLY A 179 34.24 -22.24 16.51
C GLY A 179 34.07 -20.77 16.87
N ASP A 180 32.86 -20.35 17.22
CA ASP A 180 32.55 -18.97 17.58
C ASP A 180 32.76 -18.72 19.08
N ASP A 181 33.53 -17.68 19.41
CA ASP A 181 33.66 -17.21 20.80
C ASP A 181 32.40 -16.44 21.23
N VAL A 182 31.57 -17.05 22.07
CA VAL A 182 30.39 -16.41 22.66
C VAL A 182 30.66 -16.07 24.12
N ALA A 183 30.28 -14.86 24.58
CA ALA A 183 30.42 -14.42 25.96
C ALA A 183 29.74 -15.44 26.88
N SER A 184 30.56 -16.15 27.68
CA SER A 184 30.07 -17.01 28.76
C SER A 184 29.37 -16.12 29.78
N GLY A 185 28.04 -16.21 29.86
CA GLY A 185 27.20 -15.35 30.72
C GLY A 185 27.41 -15.48 32.22
N LYS A 186 28.60 -15.84 32.66
CA LYS A 186 29.06 -15.90 34.04
C LYS A 186 30.56 -15.68 34.10
N LYS A 187 31.08 -14.57 33.64
CA LYS A 187 32.22 -13.99 34.32
C LYS A 187 31.63 -12.94 35.27
N SER A 188 31.40 -13.33 36.49
CA SER A 188 31.13 -12.42 37.59
C SER A 188 32.20 -11.32 37.57
N VAL A 189 31.82 -10.11 37.95
CA VAL A 189 32.80 -9.01 38.14
C VAL A 189 33.98 -9.48 39.01
N THR A 190 33.73 -10.39 39.95
CA THR A 190 34.73 -11.08 40.79
C THR A 190 35.71 -11.95 39.98
N ASP A 191 35.29 -12.63 38.90
CA ASP A 191 36.20 -13.47 38.10
C ASP A 191 37.08 -12.63 37.19
N ARG A 192 36.57 -11.47 36.70
CA ARG A 192 37.37 -10.48 35.98
C ARG A 192 38.44 -9.82 36.84
N ILE A 193 38.10 -9.53 38.11
CA ILE A 193 39.06 -8.98 39.08
C ILE A 193 40.10 -10.01 39.45
N LYS A 194 39.76 -11.29 39.63
CA LYS A 194 40.73 -12.35 39.89
C LYS A 194 41.70 -12.54 38.75
N SER A 195 41.21 -12.65 37.48
CA SER A 195 42.12 -12.84 36.35
C SER A 195 43.04 -11.63 36.13
N ALA A 196 42.55 -10.41 36.38
CA ALA A 196 43.37 -9.20 36.31
C ALA A 196 44.36 -9.06 37.46
N LEU A 197 44.12 -9.68 38.62
CA LEU A 197 45.06 -9.74 39.75
C LEU A 197 46.13 -10.82 39.55
N ASP A 198 45.75 -11.94 38.94
CA ASP A 198 46.72 -13.01 38.60
C ASP A 198 47.72 -12.54 37.50
N ASP A 199 47.26 -11.75 36.51
CA ASP A 199 48.11 -11.16 35.47
C ASP A 199 49.06 -10.01 35.95
N ILE A 200 48.87 -9.52 37.18
CA ILE A 200 49.72 -8.47 37.80
C ILE A 200 50.75 -9.07 38.79
N LEU A 201 50.55 -10.33 39.19
CA LEU A 201 51.38 -11.01 40.21
C LEU A 201 52.37 -11.99 39.62
N ASP A 202 52.39 -12.21 38.29
CA ASP A 202 53.41 -12.85 37.48
C ASP A 202 54.29 -11.80 36.77
#